data_d462cfb550eb1b9a4474de07bb21cd79
#
_entry.id   d462cfb550eb1b9a4474de07bb21cd79
#
_cell.length_a   1.000
_cell.length_b   1.000
_cell.length_c   1.000
_cell.angle_alpha   90.00
_cell.angle_beta   90.00
_cell.angle_gamma   90.00
#
_symmetry.space_group_name_H-M   'P 1'
#
loop_
_entity.id
_entity.type
_entity.pdbx_description
1 polymer ?
#
loop_
_entity_poly.entity_id
_entity_poly.type
_entity_poly.pdbx_seq_one_letter_code
_entity_poly.pdbx_strand_id
1 'polypeptide(L)' 'LERTRQEADSMLEKAKADIASEQDKATKAAEAEIAKLAILAARKIVKTGEANDTGSSK' A
#
# COMPACT_ATOMS: atom_id res chain seq x y z
N LEU A 1 40.27 13.93 -2.53
CA LEU A 1 39.85 12.75 -3.24
C LEU A 1 39.19 11.75 -2.33
N GLU A 2 39.90 11.39 -1.26
CA GLU A 2 39.33 10.46 -0.29
C GLU A 2 38.10 11.07 0.39
N ARG A 3 38.16 12.35 0.66
CA ARG A 3 37.05 13.06 1.28
C ARG A 3 35.84 13.10 0.35
N THR A 4 36.09 13.37 -0.93
CA THR A 4 35.03 13.42 -1.91
C THR A 4 34.36 12.05 -2.03
N ARG A 5 35.18 11.01 -1.98
CA ARG A 5 34.68 9.63 -2.05
C ARG A 5 33.82 9.30 -0.84
N GLN A 6 34.28 9.70 0.35
CA GLN A 6 33.52 9.47 1.57
C GLN A 6 32.20 10.22 1.56
N GLU A 7 32.23 11.46 1.04
CA GLU A 7 31.00 12.22 0.93
C GLU A 7 30.04 11.59 -0.05
N ALA A 8 30.55 11.09 -1.17
CA ALA A 8 29.69 10.42 -2.17
C ALA A 8 29.09 9.14 -1.58
N ASP A 9 29.90 8.37 -0.86
CA ASP A 9 29.41 7.14 -0.22
C ASP A 9 28.36 7.46 0.82
N SER A 10 28.56 8.52 1.59
CA SER A 10 27.59 8.93 2.60
C SER A 10 26.29 9.36 1.97
N MET A 11 26.38 10.12 0.89
CA MET A 11 25.19 10.55 0.17
C MET A 11 24.45 9.38 -0.43
N LEU A 12 25.18 8.40 -0.93
CA LEU A 12 24.57 7.21 -1.50
C LEU A 12 23.83 6.40 -0.43
N GLU A 13 24.44 6.25 0.73
CA GLU A 13 23.81 5.55 1.84
C GLU A 13 22.54 6.25 2.28
N LYS A 14 22.60 7.57 2.35
CA LYS A 14 21.41 8.35 2.72
C LYS A 14 20.32 8.18 1.67
N ALA A 15 20.71 8.24 0.40
CA ALA A 15 19.74 8.10 -0.68
C ALA A 15 19.07 6.73 -0.64
N LYS A 16 19.84 5.69 -0.36
CA LYS A 16 19.29 4.35 -0.23
C LYS A 16 18.30 4.26 0.92
N ALA A 17 18.63 4.87 2.05
CA ALA A 17 17.76 4.87 3.21
C ALA A 17 16.47 5.65 2.91
N ASP A 18 16.60 6.78 2.23
CA ASP A 18 15.45 7.60 1.87
C ASP A 18 14.53 6.85 0.91
N ILE A 19 15.10 6.17 -0.05
CA ILE A 19 14.32 5.39 -1.01
C ILE A 19 13.57 4.27 -0.30
N ALA A 20 14.26 3.56 0.59
CA ALA A 20 13.62 2.48 1.35
C ALA A 20 12.47 3.01 2.20
N SER A 21 12.66 4.16 2.82
CA SER A 21 11.62 4.80 3.62
C SER A 21 10.43 5.20 2.77
N GLU A 22 10.68 5.78 1.60
CA GLU A 22 9.61 6.18 0.70
C GLU A 22 8.84 4.97 0.18
N GLN A 23 9.55 3.89 -0.13
CA GLN A 23 8.89 2.66 -0.58
C GLN A 23 8.02 2.08 0.51
N ASP A 24 8.49 2.11 1.75
CA ASP A 24 7.71 1.61 2.87
C ASP A 24 6.43 2.41 3.05
N LYS A 25 6.54 3.73 2.96
CA LYS A 25 5.37 4.61 3.06
C LYS A 25 4.38 4.34 1.94
N ALA A 26 4.89 4.19 0.72
CA ALA A 26 4.04 3.92 -0.43
C ALA A 26 3.34 2.58 -0.29
N THR A 27 4.05 1.57 0.19
CA THR A 27 3.48 0.25 0.40
C THR A 27 2.38 0.30 1.44
N LYS A 28 2.61 0.99 2.54
CA LYS A 28 1.62 1.11 3.60
C LYS A 28 0.39 1.88 3.13
N ALA A 29 0.61 2.92 2.34
CA ALA A 29 -0.50 3.68 1.78
C ALA A 29 -1.33 2.82 0.83
N ALA A 30 -0.66 2.03 0.00
CA ALA A 30 -1.34 1.13 -0.93
C ALA A 30 -2.12 0.06 -0.17
N GLU A 31 -1.52 -0.49 0.88
CA GLU A 31 -2.19 -1.49 1.69
C GLU A 31 -3.45 -0.92 2.35
N ALA A 32 -3.37 0.31 2.82
CA ALA A 32 -4.53 0.96 3.43
C ALA A 32 -5.64 1.19 2.41
N GLU A 33 -5.26 1.57 1.19
CA GLU A 33 -6.23 1.76 0.11
C GLU A 33 -6.88 0.44 -0.28
N ILE A 34 -6.07 -0.61 -0.39
CA ILE A 34 -6.59 -1.94 -0.74
C ILE A 34 -7.53 -2.43 0.34
N ALA A 35 -7.17 -2.24 1.60
CA ALA A 35 -8.01 -2.65 2.71
C ALA A 35 -9.35 -1.91 2.68
N LYS A 36 -9.30 -0.61 2.40
CA LYS A 36 -10.50 0.20 2.29
C LYS A 36 -11.40 -0.30 1.17
N LEU A 37 -10.82 -0.58 0.02
CA LEU A 37 -11.57 -1.08 -1.11
C LEU A 37 -12.15 -2.46 -0.84
N ALA A 38 -11.39 -3.29 -0.14
CA ALA A 38 -11.85 -4.63 0.21
C ALA A 38 -13.07 -4.57 1.14
N ILE A 39 -13.04 -3.64 2.09
CA ILE A 39 -14.16 -3.46 3.00
C ILE A 39 -15.38 -2.97 2.24
N LEU A 40 -15.20 -2.01 1.35
CA LEU A 40 -16.31 -1.49 0.55
C LEU A 40 -16.88 -2.57 -0.36
N ALA A 41 -16.02 -3.37 -0.96
CA ALA A 41 -16.45 -4.46 -1.81
C ALA A 41 -17.22 -5.50 -1.00
N ALA A 42 -16.73 -5.82 0.19
CA ALA A 42 -17.40 -6.79 1.05
C ALA A 42 -18.78 -6.30 1.45
N ARG A 43 -18.89 -5.03 1.79
CA ARG A 43 -20.19 -4.45 2.13
C ARG A 43 -21.15 -4.53 0.96
N LYS A 44 -20.65 -4.24 -0.23
CA LYS A 44 -21.47 -4.28 -1.42
C LYS A 44 -21.93 -5.69 -1.74
N ILE A 45 -21.05 -6.65 -1.56
CA ILE A 45 -21.37 -8.05 -1.80
C ILE A 45 -22.43 -8.53 -0.81
N VAL A 46 -22.27 -8.18 0.45
CA VAL A 46 -23.25 -8.55 1.47
C VAL A 46 -24.61 -7.94 1.15
N LYS A 47 -24.61 -6.67 0.80
CA LYS A 47 -25.84 -5.99 0.48
C LYS A 47 -26.51 -6.59 -0.75
N THR A 48 -25.71 -6.86 -1.77
CA THR A 48 -26.20 -7.49 -2.99
C THR A 48 -26.65 -8.91 -2.71
N GLY A 49 -25.88 -9.62 -1.87
CA GLY A 49 -26.20 -10.98 -1.48
C GLY A 49 -27.51 -11.08 -0.75
N GLU A 50 -27.79 -10.14 0.11
CA GLU A 50 -29.08 -10.12 0.82
C GLU A 50 -30.24 -9.91 -0.16
N ALA A 51 -30.06 -8.98 -1.10
CA ALA A 51 -31.07 -8.75 -2.10
C ALA A 51 -31.25 -9.95 -3.01
N ASN A 52 -30.13 -10.57 -3.40
CA ASN A 52 -30.15 -11.75 -4.24
C ASN A 52 -30.65 -12.97 -3.49
N ASP A 53 -30.37 -13.03 -2.21
CA ASP A 53 -30.81 -14.12 -1.39
C ASP A 53 -32.33 -14.20 -1.38
N THR A 54 -32.95 -13.06 -1.33
CA THR A 54 -34.41 -12.99 -1.42
C THR A 54 -34.89 -13.57 -2.74
N GLY A 55 -34.16 -13.33 -3.80
CA GLY A 55 -34.52 -13.83 -5.12
C GLY A 55 -34.05 -15.24 -5.37
N SER A 56 -32.85 -15.54 -4.87
CA SER A 56 -32.24 -16.84 -5.16
C SER A 56 -32.73 -17.95 -4.26
N SER A 57 -33.48 -17.63 -3.25
CA SER A 57 -34.04 -18.69 -2.39
C SER A 57 -35.11 -19.48 -3.08
N LYS A 58 -35.31 -19.17 -4.31
CA LYS A 58 -36.20 -19.96 -5.12
C LYS A 58 -35.48 -21.09 -5.80
#